data_52107a23b380c005edc009e84206f022
#
_entry.id   52107a23b380c005edc009e84206f022
#
_cell.length_a   1.000
_cell.length_b   1.000
_cell.length_c   1.000
_cell.angle_alpha   90.00
_cell.angle_beta   90.00
_cell.angle_gamma   90.00
#
_symmetry.space_group_name_H-M   'P 1'
#
loop_
_entity.id
_entity.type
_entity.pdbx_description
1 polymer ?
#
loop_
_entity_poly.entity_id
_entity_poly.type
_entity_poly.pdbx_seq_one_letter_code
_entity_poly.pdbx_strand_id
1 'polypeptide(L)'
;MKTVLVIEDDLALRENTAEILELSKYKVITASNGLKGVALAEKHQPDLIICDIMMPELDGYAVFNMLSKKKSSKNIPFVFLSVKGEKEDIRKGMNLGADDYITKPFTDEDLICVVQSRIERSYKTQSSETKSSIIIPEVIEDEIKTLNDLKNFFEDNGILFEFNKDDIIYREGDHTNYIYLIKKGAVKCYQIDEQGKELVTALFKEDDLFGYTSFTHNAPHKESAVAIEATKLYGLSIIEFMNILDNNHKVVLELIELLADNLSTLKDQLLEMAYSSVNKKTATTILKFAEKINHKPGDPIKISRSDLASVAGIASETFVRALTILKNQGIVEADGKNFKVVDLEKLRKIK
;
A
#
# COMPACT_ATOMS: atom_id res chain seq x y z
N MET A 1 13.41 19.03 17.13
CA MET A 1 12.19 19.14 16.32
C MET A 1 12.65 19.27 14.89
N LYS A 2 12.14 18.45 13.98
CA LYS A 2 12.57 18.41 12.57
C LYS A 2 11.91 19.54 11.80
N THR A 3 12.66 20.12 10.86
CA THR A 3 12.20 21.27 10.07
C THR A 3 11.87 20.85 8.66
N VAL A 4 10.64 21.10 8.20
CA VAL A 4 10.17 20.85 6.83
C VAL A 4 9.92 22.17 6.13
N LEU A 5 10.43 22.32 4.91
CA LEU A 5 10.15 23.46 4.04
C LEU A 5 9.06 23.07 3.03
N VAL A 6 7.97 23.81 3.03
CA VAL A 6 6.85 23.65 2.06
C VAL A 6 6.89 24.80 1.06
N ILE A 7 7.02 24.47 -0.23
CA ILE A 7 7.06 25.43 -1.35
C ILE A 7 5.81 25.18 -2.21
N GLU A 8 4.85 26.10 -2.14
CA GLU A 8 3.53 25.97 -2.79
C GLU A 8 3.02 27.39 -3.08
N ASP A 9 2.56 27.65 -4.28
CA ASP A 9 2.04 28.98 -4.65
C ASP A 9 0.58 29.18 -4.20
N ASP A 10 -0.24 28.11 -4.20
CA ASP A 10 -1.60 28.19 -3.66
C ASP A 10 -1.56 28.40 -2.13
N LEU A 11 -2.17 29.51 -1.68
CA LEU A 11 -2.17 29.87 -0.26
C LEU A 11 -2.90 28.84 0.60
N ALA A 12 -4.08 28.38 0.16
CA ALA A 12 -4.91 27.48 0.95
C ALA A 12 -4.24 26.12 1.12
N LEU A 13 -3.67 25.58 0.04
CA LEU A 13 -2.98 24.30 0.07
C LEU A 13 -1.68 24.39 0.89
N ARG A 14 -0.95 25.50 0.77
CA ARG A 14 0.27 25.74 1.55
C ARG A 14 -0.01 25.81 3.05
N GLU A 15 -1.05 26.53 3.45
CA GLU A 15 -1.45 26.64 4.87
C GLU A 15 -1.97 25.31 5.41
N ASN A 16 -2.82 24.59 4.66
CA ASN A 16 -3.29 23.28 5.07
C ASN A 16 -2.16 22.25 5.22
N THR A 17 -1.26 22.20 4.24
CA THR A 17 -0.07 21.32 4.32
C THR A 17 0.80 21.66 5.52
N ALA A 18 0.99 22.94 5.81
CA ALA A 18 1.76 23.37 6.98
C ALA A 18 1.07 22.97 8.29
N GLU A 19 -0.24 23.16 8.41
CA GLU A 19 -1.01 22.80 9.60
C GLU A 19 -0.94 21.30 9.90
N ILE A 20 -1.13 20.43 8.89
CA ILE A 20 -1.02 18.97 9.03
C ILE A 20 0.36 18.59 9.58
N LEU A 21 1.44 19.18 9.06
CA LEU A 21 2.81 18.90 9.49
C LEU A 21 3.09 19.44 10.90
N GLU A 22 2.58 20.62 11.25
CA GLU A 22 2.71 21.19 12.58
C GLU A 22 1.98 20.37 13.65
N LEU A 23 0.76 19.88 13.36
CA LEU A 23 0.03 18.95 14.20
C LEU A 23 0.81 17.65 14.42
N SER A 24 1.60 17.23 13.44
CA SER A 24 2.49 16.06 13.50
C SER A 24 3.86 16.38 14.15
N LYS A 25 3.99 17.52 14.83
CA LYS A 25 5.16 17.96 15.60
C LYS A 25 6.41 18.29 14.75
N TYR A 26 6.25 18.63 13.50
CA TYR A 26 7.31 19.22 12.67
C TYR A 26 7.35 20.73 12.87
N LYS A 27 8.53 21.32 12.67
CA LYS A 27 8.66 22.78 12.50
C LYS A 27 8.52 23.07 11.02
N VAL A 28 7.55 23.89 10.62
CA VAL A 28 7.29 24.17 9.20
C VAL A 28 7.80 25.57 8.84
N ILE A 29 8.42 25.66 7.67
CA ILE A 29 8.78 26.91 6.98
C ILE A 29 8.03 26.88 5.65
N THR A 30 7.40 27.97 5.28
CA THR A 30 6.62 28.04 4.04
C THR A 30 7.19 29.04 3.05
N ALA A 31 7.12 28.73 1.76
CA ALA A 31 7.49 29.63 0.66
C ALA A 31 6.35 29.68 -0.36
N SER A 32 6.04 30.87 -0.85
CA SER A 32 4.94 31.10 -1.80
C SER A 32 5.37 31.04 -3.28
N ASN A 33 6.60 30.74 -3.58
CA ASN A 33 7.14 30.50 -4.93
C ASN A 33 8.53 29.83 -4.85
N GLY A 34 9.01 29.34 -6.00
CA GLY A 34 10.27 28.63 -6.09
C GLY A 34 11.49 29.46 -5.68
N LEU A 35 11.55 30.75 -6.03
CA LEU A 35 12.68 31.63 -5.69
C LEU A 35 12.82 31.82 -4.17
N LYS A 36 11.70 32.09 -3.49
CA LYS A 36 11.70 32.15 -2.01
C LYS A 36 12.04 30.80 -1.40
N GLY A 37 11.57 29.71 -1.99
CA GLY A 37 11.87 28.35 -1.57
C GLY A 37 13.36 28.07 -1.57
N VAL A 38 14.06 28.36 -2.67
CA VAL A 38 15.51 28.20 -2.77
C VAL A 38 16.23 29.05 -1.70
N ALA A 39 15.86 30.32 -1.53
CA ALA A 39 16.49 31.19 -0.54
C ALA A 39 16.27 30.69 0.91
N LEU A 40 15.09 30.21 1.24
CA LEU A 40 14.77 29.66 2.57
C LEU A 40 15.44 28.31 2.82
N ALA A 41 15.54 27.43 1.81
CA ALA A 41 16.27 26.19 1.90
C ALA A 41 17.75 26.42 2.23
N GLU A 42 18.39 27.36 1.55
CA GLU A 42 19.79 27.72 1.83
C GLU A 42 20.00 28.34 3.21
N LYS A 43 19.08 29.20 3.63
CA LYS A 43 19.16 29.89 4.91
C LYS A 43 18.92 28.98 6.11
N HIS A 44 17.94 28.10 6.01
CA HIS A 44 17.45 27.34 7.15
C HIS A 44 17.90 25.87 7.17
N GLN A 45 18.41 25.33 6.05
CA GLN A 45 18.87 23.95 5.93
C GLN A 45 17.85 22.96 6.50
N PRO A 46 16.61 22.87 5.94
CA PRO A 46 15.56 22.02 6.48
C PRO A 46 15.94 20.54 6.40
N ASP A 47 15.29 19.71 7.22
CA ASP A 47 15.48 18.26 7.22
C ASP A 47 14.77 17.59 6.03
N LEU A 48 13.81 18.29 5.37
CA LEU A 48 13.11 17.85 4.18
C LEU A 48 12.49 19.04 3.45
N ILE A 49 12.40 18.96 2.12
CA ILE A 49 11.73 19.94 1.27
C ILE A 49 10.56 19.28 0.57
N ILE A 50 9.38 19.90 0.65
CA ILE A 50 8.19 19.56 -0.12
C ILE A 50 7.97 20.70 -1.10
N CYS A 51 7.84 20.40 -2.40
CA CYS A 51 7.75 21.44 -3.42
C CYS A 51 6.71 21.09 -4.48
N ASP A 52 5.78 22.00 -4.74
CA ASP A 52 4.90 21.90 -5.90
C ASP A 52 5.72 21.98 -7.19
N ILE A 53 5.31 21.16 -8.18
CA ILE A 53 5.91 21.19 -9.51
C ILE A 53 5.43 22.41 -10.28
N MET A 54 4.14 22.69 -10.27
CA MET A 54 3.48 23.67 -11.11
C MET A 54 3.38 25.04 -10.42
N MET A 55 4.45 25.79 -10.43
CA MET A 55 4.49 27.15 -9.84
C MET A 55 4.87 28.19 -10.90
N PRO A 56 4.33 29.42 -10.80
CA PRO A 56 4.74 30.53 -11.67
C PRO A 56 6.22 30.92 -11.44
N GLU A 57 6.84 31.48 -12.44
CA GLU A 57 8.21 32.00 -12.49
C GLU A 57 9.30 30.92 -12.40
N LEU A 58 9.31 30.08 -11.37
CA LEU A 58 10.28 29.02 -11.17
C LEU A 58 9.55 27.75 -10.73
N ASP A 59 9.48 26.77 -11.64
CA ASP A 59 8.84 25.48 -11.38
C ASP A 59 9.62 24.63 -10.38
N GLY A 60 8.97 23.58 -9.83
CA GLY A 60 9.58 22.71 -8.83
C GLY A 60 10.83 22.00 -9.35
N TYR A 61 10.91 21.66 -10.63
CA TYR A 61 12.10 21.04 -11.23
C TYR A 61 13.29 21.96 -11.26
N ALA A 62 13.06 23.25 -11.57
CA ALA A 62 14.10 24.25 -11.55
C ALA A 62 14.59 24.50 -10.11
N VAL A 63 13.67 24.50 -9.12
CA VAL A 63 14.02 24.57 -7.69
C VAL A 63 14.92 23.40 -7.32
N PHE A 64 14.54 22.17 -7.64
CA PHE A 64 15.35 20.98 -7.39
C PHE A 64 16.73 21.07 -8.04
N ASN A 65 16.80 21.43 -9.33
CA ASN A 65 18.06 21.58 -10.06
C ASN A 65 18.99 22.64 -9.45
N MET A 66 18.43 23.71 -8.87
CA MET A 66 19.24 24.74 -8.20
C MET A 66 19.80 24.23 -6.86
N LEU A 67 18.99 23.50 -6.10
CA LEU A 67 19.37 23.00 -4.77
C LEU A 67 20.32 21.79 -4.85
N SER A 68 20.10 20.87 -5.79
CA SER A 68 20.95 19.67 -5.99
C SER A 68 22.39 19.98 -6.43
N LYS A 69 22.63 21.13 -7.08
CA LYS A 69 23.98 21.59 -7.48
C LYS A 69 24.80 22.20 -6.34
N LYS A 70 24.18 22.54 -5.22
CA LYS A 70 24.85 23.22 -4.10
C LYS A 70 25.22 22.22 -3.00
N LYS A 71 26.48 22.25 -2.56
CA LYS A 71 26.98 21.34 -1.51
C LYS A 71 26.16 21.39 -0.22
N SER A 72 25.59 22.54 0.11
CA SER A 72 24.81 22.77 1.33
C SER A 72 23.41 22.14 1.30
N SER A 73 22.80 21.98 0.15
CA SER A 73 21.40 21.54 0.01
C SER A 73 21.21 20.24 -0.79
N LYS A 74 22.27 19.73 -1.43
CA LYS A 74 22.17 18.54 -2.29
C LYS A 74 21.74 17.25 -1.56
N ASN A 75 21.95 17.18 -0.25
CA ASN A 75 21.63 16.02 0.56
C ASN A 75 20.33 16.19 1.35
N ILE A 76 19.60 17.30 1.16
CA ILE A 76 18.30 17.50 1.79
C ILE A 76 17.27 16.71 0.99
N PRO A 77 16.55 15.76 1.62
CA PRO A 77 15.49 15.01 0.95
C PRO A 77 14.48 15.94 0.29
N PHE A 78 14.12 15.65 -0.95
CA PHE A 78 13.24 16.48 -1.76
C PHE A 78 12.05 15.70 -2.28
N VAL A 79 10.86 16.14 -1.92
CA VAL A 79 9.57 15.52 -2.29
C VAL A 79 8.80 16.48 -3.18
N PHE A 80 8.37 16.01 -4.34
CA PHE A 80 7.50 16.80 -5.20
C PHE A 80 6.02 16.64 -4.83
N LEU A 81 5.24 17.73 -4.93
CA LEU A 81 3.78 17.69 -5.01
C LEU A 81 3.36 17.88 -6.46
N SER A 82 2.43 17.08 -6.96
CA SER A 82 1.98 17.22 -8.34
C SER A 82 0.49 17.00 -8.52
N VAL A 83 -0.07 17.64 -9.55
CA VAL A 83 -1.44 17.42 -9.97
C VAL A 83 -1.54 16.13 -10.81
N LYS A 84 -2.65 15.43 -10.65
CA LYS A 84 -2.99 14.18 -11.32
C LYS A 84 -2.92 14.30 -12.85
N GLY A 85 -2.15 13.40 -13.49
CA GLY A 85 -2.24 13.19 -14.95
C GLY A 85 -0.93 13.30 -15.75
N GLU A 86 0.12 13.88 -15.23
CA GLU A 86 1.35 14.18 -15.99
C GLU A 86 2.45 13.13 -15.72
N LYS A 87 2.33 11.97 -16.39
CA LYS A 87 3.36 10.90 -16.32
C LYS A 87 4.74 11.34 -16.75
N GLU A 88 4.83 12.25 -17.72
CA GLU A 88 6.09 12.79 -18.19
C GLU A 88 6.77 13.62 -17.11
N ASP A 89 5.99 14.31 -16.29
CA ASP A 89 6.52 15.14 -15.21
C ASP A 89 7.02 14.32 -14.03
N ILE A 90 6.34 13.23 -13.68
CA ILE A 90 6.81 12.31 -12.64
C ILE A 90 8.15 11.67 -13.05
N ARG A 91 8.23 11.12 -14.26
CA ARG A 91 9.48 10.57 -14.81
C ARG A 91 10.60 11.59 -14.83
N LYS A 92 10.29 12.82 -15.19
CA LYS A 92 11.25 13.91 -15.24
C LYS A 92 11.81 14.26 -13.85
N GLY A 93 10.96 14.33 -12.82
CA GLY A 93 11.38 14.59 -11.44
C GLY A 93 12.27 13.49 -10.85
N MET A 94 11.90 12.24 -11.08
CA MET A 94 12.67 11.09 -10.60
C MET A 94 14.00 10.90 -11.36
N ASN A 95 14.02 11.11 -12.68
CA ASN A 95 15.25 11.11 -13.47
C ASN A 95 16.21 12.25 -13.06
N LEU A 96 15.71 13.30 -12.43
CA LEU A 96 16.51 14.36 -11.85
C LEU A 96 17.10 14.01 -10.48
N GLY A 97 16.62 12.92 -9.83
CA GLY A 97 17.13 12.42 -8.55
C GLY A 97 16.35 12.89 -7.32
N ALA A 98 15.08 13.23 -7.44
CA ALA A 98 14.22 13.53 -6.29
C ALA A 98 13.99 12.26 -5.44
N ASP A 99 13.80 12.44 -4.13
CA ASP A 99 13.66 11.31 -3.19
C ASP A 99 12.26 10.72 -3.19
N ASP A 100 11.22 11.53 -3.47
CA ASP A 100 9.83 11.07 -3.51
C ASP A 100 8.90 12.07 -4.19
N TYR A 101 7.62 11.70 -4.20
CA TYR A 101 6.58 12.38 -4.91
C TYR A 101 5.21 12.08 -4.29
N ILE A 102 4.37 13.09 -4.15
CA ILE A 102 2.99 12.99 -3.64
C ILE A 102 2.03 13.56 -4.68
N THR A 103 1.01 12.79 -5.04
CA THR A 103 -0.02 13.23 -5.99
C THR A 103 -1.16 13.96 -5.29
N LYS A 104 -1.54 15.12 -5.82
CA LYS A 104 -2.72 15.88 -5.39
C LYS A 104 -4.00 15.31 -6.05
N PRO A 105 -5.11 15.09 -5.31
CA PRO A 105 -5.25 15.27 -3.87
C PRO A 105 -4.59 14.15 -3.05
N PHE A 106 -4.06 14.47 -1.87
CA PHE A 106 -3.46 13.54 -0.92
C PHE A 106 -4.17 13.63 0.44
N THR A 107 -4.07 12.58 1.24
CA THR A 107 -4.56 12.56 2.60
C THR A 107 -3.50 13.04 3.59
N ASP A 108 -3.91 13.38 4.81
CA ASP A 108 -2.99 13.77 5.89
C ASP A 108 -1.99 12.63 6.18
N GLU A 109 -2.50 11.38 6.20
CA GLU A 109 -1.70 10.20 6.43
C GLU A 109 -0.63 10.00 5.33
N ASP A 110 -0.97 10.20 4.06
CA ASP A 110 -0.03 10.12 2.94
C ASP A 110 1.12 11.09 3.09
N LEU A 111 0.79 12.36 3.40
CA LEU A 111 1.78 13.41 3.59
C LEU A 111 2.72 13.09 4.75
N ILE A 112 2.16 12.72 5.91
CA ILE A 112 2.94 12.43 7.13
C ILE A 112 3.84 11.23 6.92
N CYS A 113 3.33 10.18 6.27
CA CYS A 113 4.07 8.94 6.03
C CYS A 113 5.30 9.18 5.13
N VAL A 114 5.13 9.92 4.02
CA VAL A 114 6.24 10.28 3.13
C VAL A 114 7.28 11.09 3.87
N VAL A 115 6.86 12.13 4.60
CA VAL A 115 7.76 13.03 5.34
C VAL A 115 8.55 12.25 6.38
N GLN A 116 7.89 11.40 7.17
CA GLN A 116 8.53 10.61 8.21
C GLN A 116 9.57 9.65 7.62
N SER A 117 9.20 8.90 6.59
CA SER A 117 10.07 7.91 5.98
C SER A 117 11.32 8.53 5.36
N ARG A 118 11.18 9.65 4.64
CA ARG A 118 12.33 10.30 3.98
C ARG A 118 13.26 10.98 4.98
N ILE A 119 12.73 11.55 6.05
CA ILE A 119 13.55 12.07 7.15
C ILE A 119 14.32 10.94 7.84
N GLU A 120 13.69 9.82 8.19
CA GLU A 120 14.34 8.69 8.84
C GLU A 120 15.43 8.05 7.97
N ARG A 121 15.17 7.89 6.66
CA ARG A 121 16.16 7.37 5.69
C ARG A 121 17.39 8.28 5.59
N SER A 122 17.21 9.58 5.54
CA SER A 122 18.31 10.55 5.51
C SER A 122 19.23 10.44 6.72
N TYR A 123 18.68 10.15 7.91
CA TYR A 123 19.48 9.95 9.13
C TYR A 123 20.24 8.62 9.17
N LYS A 124 19.65 7.55 8.64
CA LYS A 124 20.35 6.25 8.53
C LYS A 124 21.56 6.36 7.58
N THR A 125 21.43 7.11 6.51
CA THR A 125 22.52 7.35 5.56
C THR A 125 23.63 8.21 6.17
N GLN A 126 23.30 9.24 6.96
CA GLN A 126 24.28 10.10 7.64
C GLN A 126 25.02 9.39 8.80
N SER A 127 24.40 8.42 9.48
CA SER A 127 25.04 7.65 10.56
C SER A 127 25.96 6.53 10.06
N SER A 128 25.92 6.17 8.80
CA SER A 128 26.79 5.18 8.15
C SER A 128 28.02 5.78 7.43
N GLU A 129 28.16 7.10 7.40
CA GLU A 129 29.28 7.81 6.73
C GLU A 129 30.65 7.76 7.44
N THR A 130 30.90 6.80 8.35
CA THR A 130 32.26 6.58 8.86
C THR A 130 32.96 5.40 8.18
N LYS A 131 32.61 5.01 6.99
CA LYS A 131 33.48 4.26 6.02
C LYS A 131 32.75 4.08 4.70
N SER A 132 33.43 4.58 3.64
CA SER A 132 33.26 4.25 2.21
C SER A 132 32.48 5.27 1.37
N SER A 133 33.26 5.87 0.49
CA SER A 133 32.97 6.47 -0.83
C SER A 133 31.53 6.36 -1.33
N ILE A 134 31.02 7.50 -1.71
CA ILE A 134 29.79 7.71 -2.48
C ILE A 134 29.73 6.69 -3.64
N ILE A 135 28.92 5.69 -3.48
CA ILE A 135 28.38 4.90 -4.59
C ILE A 135 26.95 5.39 -4.74
N ILE A 136 26.69 6.23 -5.74
CA ILE A 136 25.37 6.35 -6.36
C ILE A 136 24.98 4.90 -6.68
N PRO A 137 23.80 4.40 -6.27
CA PRO A 137 23.42 3.05 -6.63
C PRO A 137 23.09 3.01 -8.14
N GLU A 138 24.12 2.94 -8.96
CA GLU A 138 24.06 2.36 -10.31
C GLU A 138 23.88 0.83 -10.29
N VAL A 139 23.68 0.25 -9.09
CA VAL A 139 23.77 -1.21 -8.85
C VAL A 139 22.41 -1.84 -8.50
N ILE A 140 21.27 -1.15 -8.69
CA ILE A 140 19.95 -1.81 -8.53
C ILE A 140 19.60 -2.65 -9.78
N GLU A 141 20.24 -2.42 -10.92
CA GLU A 141 19.89 -3.08 -12.19
C GLU A 141 20.24 -4.59 -12.24
N ASP A 142 21.16 -5.09 -11.42
CA ASP A 142 21.60 -6.49 -11.48
C ASP A 142 21.07 -7.40 -10.35
N GLU A 143 20.44 -6.88 -9.30
CA GLU A 143 20.05 -7.68 -8.12
C GLU A 143 18.61 -8.18 -8.14
N ILE A 144 17.64 -7.44 -8.68
CA ILE A 144 16.22 -7.84 -8.68
C ILE A 144 15.91 -8.58 -9.99
N LYS A 145 15.92 -9.91 -9.97
CA LYS A 145 15.70 -10.75 -11.16
C LYS A 145 14.41 -11.57 -11.13
N THR A 146 13.80 -11.68 -9.97
CA THR A 146 12.59 -12.49 -9.74
C THR A 146 11.58 -11.75 -8.87
N LEU A 147 10.35 -12.23 -8.86
CA LEU A 147 9.32 -11.73 -7.95
C LEU A 147 9.73 -11.89 -6.48
N ASN A 148 10.49 -12.93 -6.16
CA ASN A 148 11.00 -13.15 -4.81
C ASN A 148 12.06 -12.09 -4.42
N ASP A 149 12.93 -11.71 -5.35
CA ASP A 149 13.89 -10.61 -5.12
C ASP A 149 13.16 -9.28 -4.92
N LEU A 150 12.07 -9.05 -5.67
CA LEU A 150 11.20 -7.89 -5.47
C LEU A 150 10.59 -7.88 -4.07
N LYS A 151 10.10 -9.03 -3.57
CA LYS A 151 9.56 -9.14 -2.21
C LYS A 151 10.63 -8.87 -1.15
N ASN A 152 11.84 -9.39 -1.31
CA ASN A 152 12.97 -9.07 -0.43
C ASN A 152 13.28 -7.57 -0.46
N PHE A 153 13.20 -6.94 -1.65
CA PHE A 153 13.38 -5.50 -1.77
C PHE A 153 12.33 -4.70 -0.97
N PHE A 154 11.07 -5.15 -0.92
CA PHE A 154 10.05 -4.57 -0.04
C PHE A 154 10.43 -4.67 1.43
N GLU A 155 11.03 -5.79 1.86
CA GLU A 155 11.47 -5.97 3.24
C GLU A 155 12.64 -5.05 3.61
N ASP A 156 13.57 -4.87 2.69
CA ASP A 156 14.80 -4.11 2.91
C ASP A 156 14.59 -2.59 2.76
N ASN A 157 13.71 -2.17 1.85
CA ASN A 157 13.56 -0.76 1.45
C ASN A 157 12.16 -0.19 1.69
N GLY A 158 11.14 -1.01 1.85
CA GLY A 158 9.76 -0.59 2.07
C GLY A 158 9.55 0.05 3.45
N ILE A 159 8.51 0.86 3.53
CA ILE A 159 8.06 1.47 4.78
C ILE A 159 7.22 0.44 5.55
N LEU A 160 7.52 0.22 6.82
CA LEU A 160 6.73 -0.66 7.67
C LEU A 160 5.50 0.06 8.21
N PHE A 161 4.33 -0.48 7.90
CA PHE A 161 3.03 -0.07 8.45
C PHE A 161 2.50 -1.15 9.39
N GLU A 162 1.92 -0.74 10.51
CA GLU A 162 1.31 -1.66 11.48
C GLU A 162 -0.16 -1.29 11.68
N PHE A 163 -1.04 -2.27 11.51
CA PHE A 163 -2.48 -2.13 11.65
C PHE A 163 -3.01 -3.10 12.69
N ASN A 164 -3.93 -2.63 13.53
CA ASN A 164 -4.71 -3.52 14.39
C ASN A 164 -5.83 -4.18 13.59
N LYS A 165 -6.47 -5.17 14.20
CA LYS A 165 -7.68 -5.74 13.62
C LYS A 165 -8.74 -4.67 13.42
N ASP A 166 -9.40 -4.72 12.26
CA ASP A 166 -10.47 -3.81 11.79
C ASP A 166 -9.98 -2.39 11.42
N ASP A 167 -8.66 -2.11 11.47
CA ASP A 167 -8.09 -0.86 10.94
C ASP A 167 -8.20 -0.82 9.41
N ILE A 168 -8.56 0.34 8.89
CA ILE A 168 -8.67 0.59 7.45
C ILE A 168 -7.27 0.92 6.90
N ILE A 169 -6.86 0.23 5.85
CA ILE A 169 -5.60 0.47 5.15
C ILE A 169 -5.78 1.54 4.09
N TYR A 170 -6.83 1.44 3.29
CA TYR A 170 -7.30 2.46 2.35
C TYR A 170 -8.81 2.32 2.08
N ARG A 171 -9.45 3.37 1.61
CA ARG A 171 -10.87 3.39 1.24
C ARG A 171 -11.06 3.39 -0.26
N GLU A 172 -12.22 2.96 -0.70
CA GLU A 172 -12.69 3.19 -2.07
C GLU A 172 -12.66 4.69 -2.38
N GLY A 173 -12.09 5.03 -3.53
CA GLY A 173 -11.88 6.42 -3.95
C GLY A 173 -10.56 7.04 -3.54
N ASP A 174 -9.85 6.49 -2.55
CA ASP A 174 -8.52 6.96 -2.18
C ASP A 174 -7.52 6.69 -3.31
N HIS A 175 -6.55 7.58 -3.46
CA HIS A 175 -5.43 7.36 -4.38
C HIS A 175 -4.29 6.69 -3.63
N THR A 176 -3.78 5.58 -4.17
CA THR A 176 -2.63 4.93 -3.54
C THR A 176 -1.32 5.53 -4.04
N ASN A 177 -0.43 5.78 -3.09
CA ASN A 177 0.97 6.08 -3.38
C ASN A 177 1.87 4.85 -3.14
N TYR A 178 1.30 3.77 -2.62
CA TYR A 178 2.05 2.56 -2.22
C TYR A 178 1.45 1.28 -2.80
N ILE A 179 2.36 0.36 -3.15
CA ILE A 179 2.05 -1.07 -3.30
C ILE A 179 2.46 -1.73 -1.98
N TYR A 180 1.68 -2.69 -1.51
CA TYR A 180 1.88 -3.32 -0.22
C TYR A 180 2.26 -4.80 -0.35
N LEU A 181 3.23 -5.23 0.46
CA LEU A 181 3.55 -6.64 0.71
C LEU A 181 3.16 -6.98 2.16
N ILE A 182 2.39 -8.04 2.35
CA ILE A 182 2.01 -8.48 3.69
C ILE A 182 3.17 -9.25 4.32
N LYS A 183 3.78 -8.67 5.36
CA LYS A 183 4.80 -9.35 6.17
C LYS A 183 4.17 -10.32 7.16
N LYS A 184 3.03 -9.96 7.74
CA LYS A 184 2.31 -10.75 8.75
C LYS A 184 0.85 -10.33 8.80
N GLY A 185 -0.04 -11.30 9.02
CA GLY A 185 -1.46 -11.06 9.15
C GLY A 185 -2.23 -11.28 7.86
N ALA A 186 -3.41 -10.70 7.76
CA ALA A 186 -4.28 -10.86 6.61
C ALA A 186 -5.16 -9.62 6.37
N VAL A 187 -5.45 -9.36 5.10
CA VAL A 187 -6.21 -8.19 4.63
C VAL A 187 -7.39 -8.68 3.80
N LYS A 188 -8.56 -8.05 3.99
CA LYS A 188 -9.71 -8.18 3.08
C LYS A 188 -9.88 -6.90 2.27
N CYS A 189 -10.18 -7.05 0.99
CA CYS A 189 -10.74 -5.99 0.18
C CYS A 189 -12.24 -6.18 0.03
N TYR A 190 -13.00 -5.09 0.01
CA TYR A 190 -14.45 -5.14 -0.07
C TYR A 190 -15.02 -3.91 -0.78
N GLN A 191 -16.21 -4.09 -1.35
CA GLN A 191 -17.06 -3.02 -1.86
C GLN A 191 -18.37 -2.99 -1.08
N ILE A 192 -19.00 -1.83 -1.02
CA ILE A 192 -20.32 -1.65 -0.41
C ILE A 192 -21.31 -1.35 -1.52
N ASP A 193 -22.39 -2.13 -1.61
CA ASP A 193 -23.45 -1.88 -2.58
C ASP A 193 -24.35 -0.70 -2.17
N GLU A 194 -25.25 -0.28 -3.06
CA GLU A 194 -26.19 0.80 -2.83
C GLU A 194 -27.13 0.57 -1.62
N GLN A 195 -27.24 -0.66 -1.14
CA GLN A 195 -28.05 -1.04 0.02
C GLN A 195 -27.21 -1.10 1.31
N GLY A 196 -25.91 -0.75 1.25
CA GLY A 196 -24.99 -0.80 2.39
C GLY A 196 -24.47 -2.22 2.71
N LYS A 197 -24.65 -3.18 1.82
CA LYS A 197 -24.17 -4.55 2.02
C LYS A 197 -22.71 -4.65 1.54
N GLU A 198 -21.87 -5.18 2.42
CA GLU A 198 -20.47 -5.45 2.12
C GLU A 198 -20.31 -6.72 1.28
N LEU A 199 -19.57 -6.66 0.19
CA LEU A 199 -19.11 -7.78 -0.62
C LEU A 199 -17.59 -7.86 -0.56
N VAL A 200 -17.03 -8.92 -0.01
CA VAL A 200 -15.59 -9.16 -0.02
C VAL A 200 -15.14 -9.56 -1.43
N THR A 201 -14.27 -8.75 -2.00
CA THR A 201 -13.76 -8.90 -3.37
C THR A 201 -12.47 -9.71 -3.41
N ALA A 202 -11.59 -9.54 -2.40
CA ALA A 202 -10.34 -10.26 -2.30
C ALA A 202 -9.92 -10.51 -0.85
N LEU A 203 -9.08 -11.53 -0.67
CA LEU A 203 -8.43 -11.89 0.60
C LEU A 203 -6.95 -12.10 0.33
N PHE A 204 -6.13 -11.37 1.06
CA PHE A 204 -4.68 -11.41 1.00
C PHE A 204 -4.09 -11.89 2.31
N LYS A 205 -3.03 -12.65 2.25
CA LYS A 205 -2.31 -13.25 3.38
C LYS A 205 -0.84 -12.87 3.36
N GLU A 206 -0.10 -13.37 4.32
CA GLU A 206 1.37 -13.25 4.38
C GLU A 206 2.00 -13.63 3.02
N ASP A 207 2.93 -12.80 2.58
CA ASP A 207 3.66 -12.89 1.31
C ASP A 207 2.85 -12.48 0.05
N ASP A 208 1.61 -12.01 0.17
CA ASP A 208 0.84 -11.49 -0.94
C ASP A 208 1.10 -10.00 -1.19
N LEU A 209 1.13 -9.61 -2.46
CA LEU A 209 1.20 -8.23 -2.92
C LEU A 209 -0.22 -7.72 -3.21
N PHE A 210 -0.54 -6.50 -2.76
CA PHE A 210 -1.84 -5.85 -3.03
C PHE A 210 -1.72 -4.32 -3.08
N GLY A 211 -2.84 -3.63 -3.35
CA GLY A 211 -2.90 -2.17 -3.41
C GLY A 211 -2.63 -1.60 -4.80
N TYR A 212 -2.33 -2.43 -5.80
CA TYR A 212 -2.19 -1.97 -7.18
C TYR A 212 -3.55 -1.75 -7.84
N THR A 213 -3.79 -0.54 -8.35
CA THR A 213 -5.00 -0.19 -9.10
C THR A 213 -4.73 -0.07 -10.59
N SER A 214 -3.59 0.47 -10.95
CA SER A 214 -3.11 0.64 -12.33
C SER A 214 -1.61 0.81 -12.35
N PHE A 215 -0.95 0.17 -13.31
CA PHE A 215 0.48 0.35 -13.57
C PHE A 215 0.77 1.45 -14.58
N THR A 216 -0.25 2.11 -15.09
CA THR A 216 -0.09 3.11 -16.17
C THR A 216 -0.56 4.50 -15.79
N HIS A 217 -1.37 4.67 -14.77
CA HIS A 217 -1.88 5.96 -14.29
C HIS A 217 -2.31 5.84 -12.83
N ASN A 218 -2.26 6.94 -12.11
CA ASN A 218 -2.74 6.97 -10.73
C ASN A 218 -4.29 6.91 -10.74
N ALA A 219 -4.82 5.70 -10.58
CA ALA A 219 -6.26 5.46 -10.48
C ALA A 219 -6.65 5.31 -9.00
N PRO A 220 -7.82 5.83 -8.61
CA PRO A 220 -8.32 5.60 -7.26
C PRO A 220 -8.64 4.13 -7.05
N HIS A 221 -8.54 3.69 -5.79
CA HIS A 221 -8.99 2.37 -5.38
C HIS A 221 -10.48 2.21 -5.70
N LYS A 222 -10.84 1.06 -6.28
CA LYS A 222 -12.24 0.70 -6.55
C LYS A 222 -12.88 -0.05 -5.40
N GLU A 223 -12.14 -0.30 -4.34
CA GLU A 223 -12.53 -1.08 -3.18
C GLU A 223 -11.79 -0.57 -1.94
N SER A 224 -12.30 -0.85 -0.76
CA SER A 224 -11.65 -0.57 0.51
C SER A 224 -10.87 -1.78 1.00
N ALA A 225 -9.73 -1.55 1.69
CA ALA A 225 -8.94 -2.60 2.32
C ALA A 225 -8.89 -2.45 3.83
N VAL A 226 -9.06 -3.56 4.55
CA VAL A 226 -9.12 -3.63 6.02
C VAL A 226 -8.31 -4.81 6.54
N ALA A 227 -7.58 -4.60 7.63
CA ALA A 227 -6.87 -5.64 8.34
C ALA A 227 -7.86 -6.54 9.11
N ILE A 228 -7.87 -7.86 8.84
CA ILE A 228 -8.75 -8.82 9.55
C ILE A 228 -8.16 -9.32 10.87
N GLU A 229 -6.90 -9.09 11.09
CA GLU A 229 -6.16 -9.36 12.33
C GLU A 229 -5.02 -8.35 12.46
N ALA A 230 -4.21 -8.43 13.53
CA ALA A 230 -3.02 -7.58 13.66
C ALA A 230 -2.06 -7.83 12.48
N THR A 231 -1.90 -6.82 11.63
CA THR A 231 -1.25 -6.92 10.32
C THR A 231 -0.06 -5.98 10.23
N LYS A 232 1.03 -6.47 9.62
CA LYS A 232 2.22 -5.69 9.28
C LYS A 232 2.42 -5.72 7.78
N LEU A 233 2.58 -4.55 7.18
CA LEU A 233 2.77 -4.38 5.75
C LEU A 233 4.07 -3.65 5.48
N TYR A 234 4.78 -4.04 4.42
CA TYR A 234 5.78 -3.18 3.80
C TYR A 234 5.12 -2.44 2.63
N GLY A 235 5.20 -1.12 2.62
CA GLY A 235 4.77 -0.28 1.52
C GLY A 235 5.97 0.19 0.69
N LEU A 236 5.92 -0.04 -0.62
CA LEU A 236 6.87 0.52 -1.57
C LEU A 236 6.14 1.59 -2.39
N SER A 237 6.76 2.74 -2.61
CA SER A 237 6.12 3.77 -3.42
C SER A 237 5.84 3.25 -4.82
N ILE A 238 4.71 3.65 -5.41
CA ILE A 238 4.33 3.21 -6.77
C ILE A 238 5.41 3.56 -7.79
N ILE A 239 6.16 4.63 -7.55
CA ILE A 239 7.22 5.10 -8.42
C ILE A 239 8.44 4.18 -8.34
N GLU A 240 8.90 3.84 -7.13
CA GLU A 240 10.00 2.87 -6.95
C GLU A 240 9.61 1.51 -7.54
N PHE A 241 8.37 1.08 -7.30
CA PHE A 241 7.84 -0.16 -7.89
C PHE A 241 7.86 -0.12 -9.42
N MET A 242 7.39 0.97 -10.04
CA MET A 242 7.41 1.14 -11.48
C MET A 242 8.82 1.20 -12.05
N ASN A 243 9.76 1.88 -11.39
CA ASN A 243 11.16 1.91 -11.80
C ASN A 243 11.77 0.51 -11.82
N ILE A 244 11.45 -0.32 -10.81
CA ILE A 244 11.89 -1.73 -10.78
C ILE A 244 11.31 -2.50 -11.97
N LEU A 245 10.02 -2.34 -12.27
CA LEU A 245 9.38 -3.02 -13.39
C LEU A 245 9.94 -2.57 -14.76
N ASP A 246 10.18 -1.27 -14.94
CA ASP A 246 10.71 -0.71 -16.18
C ASP A 246 12.11 -1.28 -16.51
N ASN A 247 12.90 -1.62 -15.49
CA ASN A 247 14.27 -2.13 -15.65
C ASN A 247 14.38 -3.66 -15.57
N ASN A 248 13.34 -4.38 -15.18
CA ASN A 248 13.38 -5.82 -14.88
C ASN A 248 12.29 -6.62 -15.61
N HIS A 249 12.52 -6.90 -16.88
CA HIS A 249 11.54 -7.59 -17.75
C HIS A 249 11.10 -8.97 -17.20
N LYS A 250 11.98 -9.68 -16.52
CA LYS A 250 11.64 -10.98 -15.94
C LYS A 250 10.68 -10.86 -14.76
N VAL A 251 10.89 -9.85 -13.90
CA VAL A 251 9.95 -9.54 -12.78
C VAL A 251 8.56 -9.20 -13.33
N VAL A 252 8.50 -8.43 -14.44
CA VAL A 252 7.23 -8.10 -15.10
C VAL A 252 6.52 -9.37 -15.58
N LEU A 253 7.23 -10.32 -16.18
CA LEU A 253 6.62 -11.58 -16.63
C LEU A 253 6.09 -12.41 -15.46
N GLU A 254 6.87 -12.55 -14.38
CA GLU A 254 6.43 -13.27 -13.17
C GLU A 254 5.23 -12.57 -12.49
N LEU A 255 5.18 -11.24 -12.51
CA LEU A 255 4.03 -10.48 -12.02
C LEU A 255 2.79 -10.70 -12.91
N ILE A 256 2.95 -10.74 -14.23
CA ILE A 256 1.87 -11.06 -15.17
C ILE A 256 1.34 -12.47 -14.93
N GLU A 257 2.20 -13.46 -14.69
CA GLU A 257 1.79 -14.83 -14.34
C GLU A 257 0.97 -14.83 -13.03
N LEU A 258 1.45 -14.14 -11.99
CA LEU A 258 0.71 -14.00 -10.73
C LEU A 258 -0.70 -13.39 -10.95
N LEU A 259 -0.79 -12.35 -11.77
CA LEU A 259 -2.08 -11.69 -12.08
C LEU A 259 -3.00 -12.60 -12.91
N ALA A 260 -2.44 -13.39 -13.84
CA ALA A 260 -3.19 -14.36 -14.65
C ALA A 260 -3.77 -15.49 -13.77
N ASP A 261 -2.99 -16.00 -12.82
CA ASP A 261 -3.44 -17.00 -11.85
C ASP A 261 -4.52 -16.45 -10.92
N ASN A 262 -4.39 -15.21 -10.46
CA ASN A 262 -5.41 -14.52 -9.68
C ASN A 262 -6.71 -14.37 -10.51
N LEU A 263 -6.61 -13.99 -11.78
CA LEU A 263 -7.77 -13.88 -12.68
C LEU A 263 -8.46 -15.24 -12.90
N SER A 264 -7.70 -16.32 -13.06
CA SER A 264 -8.24 -17.68 -13.17
C SER A 264 -9.00 -18.06 -11.89
N THR A 265 -8.40 -17.81 -10.74
CA THR A 265 -9.03 -18.05 -9.43
C THR A 265 -10.34 -17.27 -9.27
N LEU A 266 -10.37 -16.00 -9.71
CA LEU A 266 -11.59 -15.18 -9.68
C LEU A 266 -12.69 -15.73 -10.61
N LYS A 267 -12.34 -16.22 -11.80
CA LYS A 267 -13.30 -16.88 -12.70
C LYS A 267 -13.95 -18.10 -12.06
N ASP A 268 -13.14 -18.95 -11.41
CA ASP A 268 -13.64 -20.13 -10.70
C ASP A 268 -14.56 -19.74 -9.55
N GLN A 269 -14.23 -18.66 -8.81
CA GLN A 269 -15.09 -18.13 -7.76
C GLN A 269 -16.42 -17.61 -8.29
N LEU A 270 -16.44 -16.91 -9.42
CA LEU A 270 -17.67 -16.44 -10.05
C LEU A 270 -18.56 -17.61 -10.48
N LEU A 271 -17.99 -18.66 -11.07
CA LEU A 271 -18.73 -19.87 -11.42
C LEU A 271 -19.31 -20.56 -10.17
N GLU A 272 -18.52 -20.64 -9.10
CA GLU A 272 -18.98 -21.20 -7.85
C GLU A 272 -20.12 -20.36 -7.22
N MET A 273 -19.98 -19.03 -7.22
CA MET A 273 -21.04 -18.12 -6.76
C MET A 273 -22.32 -18.25 -7.58
N ALA A 274 -22.22 -18.47 -8.88
CA ALA A 274 -23.39 -18.57 -9.76
C ALA A 274 -24.14 -19.91 -9.61
N TYR A 275 -23.40 -21.01 -9.54
CA TYR A 275 -23.99 -22.37 -9.75
C TYR A 275 -23.95 -23.27 -8.52
N SER A 276 -23.19 -22.94 -7.47
CA SER A 276 -23.08 -23.82 -6.31
C SER A 276 -24.24 -23.67 -5.33
N SER A 277 -24.56 -24.77 -4.63
CA SER A 277 -25.52 -24.76 -3.53
C SER A 277 -25.01 -23.91 -2.35
N VAL A 278 -25.92 -23.46 -1.48
CA VAL A 278 -25.56 -22.73 -0.25
C VAL A 278 -24.54 -23.49 0.61
N ASN A 279 -24.75 -24.81 0.76
CA ASN A 279 -23.86 -25.68 1.53
C ASN A 279 -22.45 -25.72 0.90
N LYS A 280 -22.40 -25.85 -0.43
CA LYS A 280 -21.14 -25.83 -1.18
C LYS A 280 -20.40 -24.49 -1.01
N LYS A 281 -21.08 -23.36 -1.22
CA LYS A 281 -20.51 -22.01 -1.02
C LYS A 281 -19.95 -21.84 0.38
N THR A 282 -20.71 -22.27 1.40
CA THR A 282 -20.29 -22.22 2.80
C THR A 282 -19.04 -23.08 3.03
N ALA A 283 -19.04 -24.32 2.53
CA ALA A 283 -17.93 -25.25 2.68
C ALA A 283 -16.65 -24.72 2.00
N THR A 284 -16.75 -24.25 0.76
CA THR A 284 -15.61 -23.69 0.01
C THR A 284 -15.07 -22.44 0.68
N THR A 285 -15.93 -21.56 1.19
CA THR A 285 -15.48 -20.38 1.94
C THR A 285 -14.71 -20.80 3.19
N ILE A 286 -15.22 -21.73 3.99
CA ILE A 286 -14.53 -22.23 5.17
C ILE A 286 -13.18 -22.87 4.81
N LEU A 287 -13.11 -23.64 3.72
CA LEU A 287 -11.87 -24.22 3.21
C LEU A 287 -10.84 -23.15 2.85
N LYS A 288 -11.25 -22.10 2.13
CA LYS A 288 -10.37 -20.98 1.77
C LYS A 288 -9.73 -20.34 3.00
N PHE A 289 -10.50 -20.13 4.06
CA PHE A 289 -9.97 -19.58 5.30
C PHE A 289 -9.07 -20.56 6.05
N ALA A 290 -9.45 -21.83 6.12
CA ALA A 290 -8.66 -22.86 6.79
C ALA A 290 -7.33 -23.17 6.08
N GLU A 291 -7.26 -23.06 4.75
CA GLU A 291 -6.07 -23.40 3.97
C GLU A 291 -5.22 -22.18 3.60
N LYS A 292 -5.85 -21.02 3.36
CA LYS A 292 -5.12 -19.82 2.89
C LYS A 292 -4.73 -18.87 4.02
N ILE A 293 -5.55 -18.73 5.06
CA ILE A 293 -5.35 -17.69 6.08
C ILE A 293 -4.83 -18.28 7.39
N ASN A 294 -5.29 -19.46 7.78
CA ASN A 294 -4.77 -20.12 8.97
C ASN A 294 -3.36 -20.67 8.73
N HIS A 295 -2.50 -20.56 9.72
CA HIS A 295 -1.14 -21.15 9.68
C HIS A 295 -1.18 -22.68 9.63
N LYS A 296 -2.22 -23.28 10.24
CA LYS A 296 -2.47 -24.74 10.17
C LYS A 296 -3.94 -24.98 9.89
N PRO A 297 -4.29 -26.00 9.07
CA PRO A 297 -5.68 -26.27 8.68
C PRO A 297 -6.65 -26.51 9.85
N GLY A 298 -6.17 -26.94 11.00
CA GLY A 298 -6.97 -27.19 12.22
C GLY A 298 -7.05 -26.00 13.18
N ASP A 299 -6.42 -24.87 12.88
CA ASP A 299 -6.49 -23.67 13.72
C ASP A 299 -7.90 -23.06 13.70
N PRO A 300 -8.32 -22.42 14.80
CA PRO A 300 -9.60 -21.73 14.84
C PRO A 300 -9.69 -20.61 13.82
N ILE A 301 -10.80 -20.56 13.07
CA ILE A 301 -11.11 -19.46 12.17
C ILE A 301 -11.63 -18.29 13.01
N LYS A 302 -10.82 -17.22 13.09
CA LYS A 302 -11.04 -16.03 13.94
C LYS A 302 -11.70 -14.87 13.21
N ILE A 303 -12.45 -15.16 12.17
CA ILE A 303 -13.14 -14.17 11.32
C ILE A 303 -14.63 -14.15 11.65
N SER A 304 -15.26 -12.99 11.50
CA SER A 304 -16.68 -12.86 11.79
C SER A 304 -17.51 -13.70 10.82
N ARG A 305 -18.65 -14.22 11.30
CA ARG A 305 -19.58 -14.97 10.44
C ARG A 305 -20.18 -14.09 9.35
N SER A 306 -20.26 -12.81 9.58
CA SER A 306 -20.67 -11.81 8.60
C SER A 306 -19.67 -11.72 7.45
N ASP A 307 -18.37 -11.61 7.75
CA ASP A 307 -17.32 -11.57 6.74
C ASP A 307 -17.30 -12.86 5.92
N LEU A 308 -17.42 -14.01 6.58
CA LEU A 308 -17.48 -15.30 5.89
C LEU A 308 -18.72 -15.41 4.97
N ALA A 309 -19.86 -14.88 5.41
CA ALA A 309 -21.07 -14.83 4.58
C ALA A 309 -20.89 -13.89 3.38
N SER A 310 -20.24 -12.75 3.58
CA SER A 310 -19.89 -11.80 2.51
C SER A 310 -18.95 -12.42 1.48
N VAL A 311 -17.92 -13.17 1.91
CA VAL A 311 -17.04 -13.93 1.02
C VAL A 311 -17.80 -15.03 0.25
N ALA A 312 -18.76 -15.71 0.92
CA ALA A 312 -19.59 -16.74 0.31
C ALA A 312 -20.65 -16.15 -0.66
N GLY A 313 -20.87 -14.84 -0.66
CA GLY A 313 -21.90 -14.16 -1.44
C GLY A 313 -23.33 -14.54 -1.02
N ILE A 314 -23.56 -14.85 0.26
CA ILE A 314 -24.86 -15.24 0.82
C ILE A 314 -25.20 -14.42 2.07
N ALA A 315 -26.48 -14.40 2.43
CA ALA A 315 -26.92 -13.70 3.65
C ALA A 315 -26.33 -14.35 4.91
N SER A 316 -25.97 -13.56 5.92
CA SER A 316 -25.35 -14.03 7.17
C SER A 316 -26.18 -15.11 7.87
N GLU A 317 -27.53 -14.95 7.89
CA GLU A 317 -28.43 -15.96 8.47
C GLU A 317 -28.34 -17.30 7.71
N THR A 318 -28.26 -17.24 6.38
CA THR A 318 -28.16 -18.42 5.53
C THR A 318 -26.82 -19.14 5.76
N PHE A 319 -25.73 -18.38 5.89
CA PHE A 319 -24.41 -18.91 6.24
C PHE A 319 -24.44 -19.61 7.60
N VAL A 320 -25.02 -18.98 8.63
CA VAL A 320 -25.13 -19.55 9.98
C VAL A 320 -25.94 -20.84 10.00
N ARG A 321 -27.03 -20.92 9.23
CA ARG A 321 -27.81 -22.16 9.09
C ARG A 321 -26.98 -23.27 8.43
N ALA A 322 -26.26 -22.98 7.35
CA ALA A 322 -25.37 -23.93 6.69
C ALA A 322 -24.23 -24.38 7.61
N LEU A 323 -23.60 -23.45 8.33
CA LEU A 323 -22.58 -23.76 9.33
C LEU A 323 -23.10 -24.69 10.43
N THR A 324 -24.36 -24.52 10.87
CA THR A 324 -25.00 -25.39 11.85
C THR A 324 -25.19 -26.81 11.31
N ILE A 325 -25.52 -26.97 10.02
CA ILE A 325 -25.59 -28.29 9.38
C ILE A 325 -24.21 -28.96 9.39
N LEU A 326 -23.17 -28.26 9.00
CA LEU A 326 -21.79 -28.76 9.01
C LEU A 326 -21.33 -29.17 10.43
N LYS A 327 -21.72 -28.39 11.44
CA LYS A 327 -21.47 -28.70 12.84
C LYS A 327 -22.18 -30.01 13.28
N ASN A 328 -23.46 -30.18 12.92
CA ASN A 328 -24.23 -31.39 13.24
C ASN A 328 -23.66 -32.63 12.55
N GLN A 329 -23.00 -32.46 11.41
CA GLN A 329 -22.29 -33.53 10.69
C GLN A 329 -20.89 -33.81 11.24
N GLY A 330 -20.41 -33.09 12.28
CA GLY A 330 -19.10 -33.26 12.86
C GLY A 330 -17.94 -32.79 11.95
N ILE A 331 -18.22 -31.95 10.95
CA ILE A 331 -17.23 -31.44 10.00
C ILE A 331 -16.51 -30.20 10.60
N VAL A 332 -17.27 -29.38 11.31
CA VAL A 332 -16.75 -28.21 12.04
C VAL A 332 -17.16 -28.28 13.51
N GLU A 333 -16.34 -27.73 14.38
CA GLU A 333 -16.58 -27.68 15.83
C GLU A 333 -16.49 -26.24 16.32
N ALA A 334 -17.34 -25.88 17.32
CA ALA A 334 -17.28 -24.57 17.94
C ALA A 334 -16.04 -24.46 18.84
N ASP A 335 -15.37 -23.32 18.78
CA ASP A 335 -14.25 -22.96 19.65
C ASP A 335 -14.51 -21.54 20.21
N GLY A 336 -15.28 -21.47 21.28
CA GLY A 336 -15.77 -20.20 21.84
C GLY A 336 -16.64 -19.42 20.85
N LYS A 337 -16.20 -18.21 20.50
CA LYS A 337 -16.85 -17.38 19.46
C LYS A 337 -16.47 -17.80 18.04
N ASN A 338 -15.42 -18.59 17.90
CA ASN A 338 -14.85 -19.06 16.64
C ASN A 338 -15.31 -20.49 16.34
N PHE A 339 -14.82 -21.05 15.26
CA PHE A 339 -14.98 -22.47 14.94
C PHE A 339 -13.71 -22.99 14.26
N LYS A 340 -13.49 -24.29 14.33
CA LYS A 340 -12.38 -24.99 13.65
C LYS A 340 -12.91 -26.07 12.75
N VAL A 341 -12.16 -26.39 11.71
CA VAL A 341 -12.44 -27.52 10.83
C VAL A 341 -11.86 -28.78 11.44
N VAL A 342 -12.69 -29.80 11.63
CA VAL A 342 -12.31 -31.09 12.19
C VAL A 342 -12.01 -32.12 11.09
N ASP A 343 -12.80 -32.07 10.01
CA ASP A 343 -12.69 -33.03 8.90
C ASP A 343 -12.63 -32.28 7.55
N LEU A 344 -11.41 -31.97 7.12
CA LEU A 344 -11.15 -31.29 5.84
C LEU A 344 -11.60 -32.12 4.63
N GLU A 345 -11.44 -33.45 4.69
CA GLU A 345 -11.80 -34.31 3.56
C GLU A 345 -13.29 -34.37 3.35
N LYS A 346 -14.09 -34.44 4.42
CA LYS A 346 -15.53 -34.32 4.32
C LYS A 346 -15.98 -32.96 3.85
N LEU A 347 -15.32 -31.88 4.34
CA LEU A 347 -15.64 -30.51 3.92
C LEU A 347 -15.43 -30.31 2.41
N ARG A 348 -14.33 -30.84 1.84
CA ARG A 348 -14.06 -30.80 0.38
C ARG A 348 -15.09 -31.55 -0.46
N LYS A 349 -15.74 -32.57 0.09
CA LYS A 349 -16.73 -33.42 -0.63
C LYS A 349 -18.16 -32.88 -0.62
N ILE A 350 -18.42 -31.76 0.04
CA ILE A 350 -19.76 -31.14 0.06
C ILE A 350 -20.14 -30.62 -1.32
N LYS A 351 -21.33 -31.01 -1.78
CA LYS A 351 -21.85 -30.64 -3.10
C LYS A 351 -22.82 -29.45 -3.02
#